data_3cf4f21f8ad4e445e864904c0c9e872b
#
_entry.id   3cf4f21f8ad4e445e864904c0c9e872b
#
_cell.length_a   1.000
_cell.length_b   1.000
_cell.length_c   1.000
_cell.angle_alpha   90.00
_cell.angle_beta   90.00
_cell.angle_gamma   90.00
#
_symmetry.space_group_name_H-M   'P 1'
#
loop_
_entity.id
_entity.type
_entity.pdbx_description
1 polymer ?
#
loop_
_entity_poly.entity_id
_entity_poly.type
_entity_poly.pdbx_seq_one_letter_code
_entity_poly.pdbx_strand_id
1 'polypeptide(L)'
;IELELPEGATLERTRVVTDRAVQYLEKNPYVAYVQNVTGSSPRVGSNQARSELTVILKPWEERKGISIDKIMENVEKDLKEYPECKVYLSTPPVIPGLGTSGGFEMQLEARGEATFDNLVQAADTLMYYAQKHKELTGLSSSLQSEIPQLYFDVDRDKVKMLGVPLADVFSTMKAYTGSVYVNDFNMFNRIYKVYIQAEAPYREHKDNINLFFVKAKDGVMVPLTSLGNASYTTGPGSIKRFNMFTTAVIRGSAAQGYSSGQAMEIMEQIARNHLPDNIGLEWSGLSYQEKKAGGQTGLVLTLVFLFVFLFLAAQYESWTVPIAVLLSLPVAALGAYLG
;
A
#
# COMPACT_ATOMS: atom_id res chain seq x y z
N ILE A 1 -1.10 4.41 10.74
CA ILE A 1 -2.23 5.15 10.14
C ILE A 1 -1.75 5.74 8.84
N GLU A 2 -2.53 5.64 7.80
CA GLU A 2 -2.27 6.31 6.52
C GLU A 2 -3.42 7.29 6.24
N LEU A 3 -3.05 8.51 5.88
CA LEU A 3 -3.96 9.56 5.44
C LEU A 3 -3.86 9.66 3.92
N GLU A 4 -4.99 9.58 3.24
CA GLU A 4 -5.12 9.70 1.79
C GLU A 4 -6.00 10.91 1.45
N LEU A 5 -5.39 11.95 0.93
CA LEU A 5 -6.09 13.10 0.38
C LEU A 5 -6.52 12.84 -1.06
N PRO A 6 -7.44 13.64 -1.62
CA PRO A 6 -7.76 13.57 -3.04
C PRO A 6 -6.51 13.69 -3.91
N GLU A 7 -6.46 12.92 -4.99
CA GLU A 7 -5.34 12.95 -5.92
C GLU A 7 -5.13 14.38 -6.47
N GLY A 8 -3.87 14.77 -6.61
CA GLY A 8 -3.49 16.14 -6.95
C GLY A 8 -3.36 17.10 -5.77
N ALA A 9 -3.62 16.64 -4.53
CA ALA A 9 -3.34 17.44 -3.34
C ALA A 9 -1.83 17.74 -3.25
N THR A 10 -1.50 18.99 -2.95
CA THR A 10 -0.11 19.42 -2.76
C THR A 10 0.46 18.89 -1.44
N LEU A 11 1.78 18.75 -1.37
CA LEU A 11 2.46 18.32 -0.15
C LEU A 11 2.13 19.22 1.05
N GLU A 12 2.00 20.52 0.83
CA GLU A 12 1.67 21.48 1.89
C GLU A 12 0.25 21.25 2.43
N ARG A 13 -0.73 21.03 1.54
CA ARG A 13 -2.10 20.68 1.96
C ARG A 13 -2.11 19.38 2.78
N THR A 14 -1.37 18.38 2.32
CA THR A 14 -1.24 17.09 3.03
C THR A 14 -0.61 17.31 4.40
N ARG A 15 0.44 18.13 4.49
CA ARG A 15 1.10 18.47 5.75
C ARG A 15 0.14 19.09 6.76
N VAL A 16 -0.67 20.09 6.35
CA VAL A 16 -1.65 20.74 7.23
C VAL A 16 -2.64 19.74 7.82
N VAL A 17 -3.15 18.80 7.02
CA VAL A 17 -4.07 17.74 7.50
C VAL A 17 -3.34 16.77 8.43
N THR A 18 -2.11 16.38 8.07
CA THR A 18 -1.26 15.51 8.88
C THR A 18 -0.97 16.12 10.24
N ASP A 19 -0.57 17.39 10.30
CA ASP A 19 -0.24 18.09 11.55
C ASP A 19 -1.46 18.14 12.50
N ARG A 20 -2.66 18.33 11.97
CA ARG A 20 -3.91 18.25 12.77
C ARG A 20 -4.13 16.83 13.33
N ALA A 21 -3.93 15.82 12.51
CA ALA A 21 -4.07 14.42 12.95
C ALA A 21 -3.02 14.06 14.02
N VAL A 22 -1.78 14.53 13.88
CA VAL A 22 -0.72 14.35 14.88
C VAL A 22 -1.12 15.00 16.20
N GLN A 23 -1.56 16.26 16.18
CA GLN A 23 -2.00 16.97 17.38
C GLN A 23 -3.17 16.31 18.11
N TYR A 24 -4.08 15.69 17.35
CA TYR A 24 -5.17 14.88 17.92
C TYR A 24 -4.61 13.61 18.58
N LEU A 25 -3.74 12.86 17.89
CA LEU A 25 -3.17 11.62 18.39
C LEU A 25 -2.28 11.81 19.63
N GLU A 26 -1.50 12.90 19.69
CA GLU A 26 -0.66 13.22 20.83
C GLU A 26 -1.46 13.54 22.11
N LYS A 27 -2.70 13.99 21.97
CA LYS A 27 -3.61 14.20 23.12
C LYS A 27 -4.23 12.91 23.63
N ASN A 28 -4.14 11.80 22.89
CA ASN A 28 -4.69 10.52 23.29
C ASN A 28 -3.87 9.93 24.44
N PRO A 29 -4.50 9.60 25.60
CA PRO A 29 -3.79 9.16 26.80
C PRO A 29 -3.01 7.85 26.63
N TYR A 30 -3.34 7.06 25.61
CA TYR A 30 -2.71 5.76 25.32
C TYR A 30 -1.55 5.84 24.36
N VAL A 31 -1.31 7.02 23.74
CA VAL A 31 -0.22 7.25 22.80
C VAL A 31 1.02 7.74 23.53
N ALA A 32 2.18 7.17 23.21
CA ALA A 32 3.48 7.62 23.73
C ALA A 32 4.06 8.72 22.85
N TYR A 33 4.12 8.48 21.55
CA TYR A 33 4.56 9.46 20.54
C TYR A 33 4.08 9.06 19.13
N VAL A 34 4.09 10.02 18.23
CA VAL A 34 3.71 9.84 16.83
C VAL A 34 4.89 10.26 15.94
N GLN A 35 5.28 9.37 15.02
CA GLN A 35 6.20 9.69 13.94
C GLN A 35 5.38 9.84 12.66
N ASN A 36 5.61 10.92 11.90
CA ASN A 36 4.93 11.13 10.63
C ASN A 36 5.92 11.26 9.47
N VAL A 37 5.50 10.76 8.31
CA VAL A 37 6.18 10.95 7.03
C VAL A 37 5.16 11.43 6.02
N THR A 38 5.21 12.73 5.69
CA THR A 38 4.32 13.33 4.69
C THR A 38 4.92 13.21 3.30
N GLY A 39 4.08 12.87 2.30
CA GLY A 39 4.53 12.66 0.92
C GLY A 39 4.99 11.25 0.62
N SER A 40 4.70 10.30 1.49
CA SER A 40 5.02 8.88 1.32
C SER A 40 3.94 7.99 1.91
N SER A 41 3.84 6.78 1.38
CA SER A 41 2.94 5.74 1.86
C SER A 41 3.58 4.36 1.64
N PRO A 42 3.47 3.43 2.59
CA PRO A 42 3.92 2.04 2.41
C PRO A 42 3.20 1.31 1.28
N ARG A 43 2.00 1.76 0.92
CA ARG A 43 1.16 1.13 -0.10
C ARG A 43 1.54 1.51 -1.52
N VAL A 44 1.82 2.80 -1.75
CA VAL A 44 2.02 3.33 -3.10
C VAL A 44 3.41 3.94 -3.32
N GLY A 45 4.19 4.14 -2.26
CA GLY A 45 5.50 4.79 -2.33
C GLY A 45 5.39 6.31 -2.21
N SER A 46 6.25 7.05 -2.90
CA SER A 46 6.25 8.51 -2.88
C SER A 46 4.98 9.06 -3.57
N ASN A 47 4.17 9.81 -2.84
CA ASN A 47 2.96 10.46 -3.33
C ASN A 47 2.61 11.66 -2.43
N GLN A 48 2.53 12.86 -3.00
CA GLN A 48 2.30 14.10 -2.26
C GLN A 48 0.95 14.15 -1.54
N ALA A 49 -0.06 13.42 -2.03
CA ALA A 49 -1.40 13.35 -1.43
C ALA A 49 -1.49 12.32 -0.28
N ARG A 50 -0.38 11.75 0.15
CA ARG A 50 -0.33 10.71 1.17
C ARG A 50 0.54 11.09 2.35
N SER A 51 0.15 10.61 3.53
CA SER A 51 0.97 10.70 4.73
C SER A 51 0.86 9.43 5.55
N GLU A 52 1.97 8.98 6.09
CA GLU A 52 2.06 7.86 7.01
C GLU A 52 2.32 8.38 8.44
N LEU A 53 1.54 7.89 9.40
CA LEU A 53 1.73 8.14 10.81
C LEU A 53 1.96 6.81 11.53
N THR A 54 3.14 6.64 12.09
CA THR A 54 3.45 5.53 12.98
C THR A 54 3.16 5.94 14.41
N VAL A 55 2.12 5.36 15.00
CA VAL A 55 1.66 5.66 16.36
C VAL A 55 2.23 4.63 17.32
N ILE A 56 3.06 5.08 18.24
CA ILE A 56 3.64 4.22 19.28
C ILE A 56 2.79 4.35 20.54
N LEU A 57 2.24 3.23 20.96
CA LEU A 57 1.40 3.17 22.15
C LEU A 57 2.27 3.04 23.42
N LYS A 58 1.73 3.51 24.55
CA LYS A 58 2.32 3.30 25.87
C LYS A 58 2.38 1.81 26.23
N PRO A 59 3.24 1.38 27.18
CA PRO A 59 3.27 0.02 27.69
C PRO A 59 1.91 -0.47 28.20
N TRP A 60 1.69 -1.78 28.23
CA TRP A 60 0.43 -2.40 28.62
C TRP A 60 -0.05 -1.98 30.01
N GLU A 61 0.89 -1.86 30.96
CA GLU A 61 0.63 -1.46 32.35
C GLU A 61 0.00 -0.07 32.45
N GLU A 62 0.48 0.85 31.61
CA GLU A 62 0.00 2.24 31.56
C GLU A 62 -1.33 2.40 30.81
N ARG A 63 -1.67 1.44 29.94
CA ARG A 63 -2.93 1.44 29.16
C ARG A 63 -4.12 0.89 29.92
N LYS A 64 -3.97 0.43 31.17
CA LYS A 64 -5.04 -0.09 32.02
C LYS A 64 -5.86 -1.22 31.36
N GLY A 65 -5.21 -2.08 30.58
CA GLY A 65 -5.84 -3.24 29.93
C GLY A 65 -6.67 -2.93 28.68
N ILE A 66 -6.64 -1.69 28.14
CA ILE A 66 -7.32 -1.41 26.88
C ILE A 66 -6.59 -2.07 25.70
N SER A 67 -7.32 -2.80 24.87
CA SER A 67 -6.76 -3.46 23.69
C SER A 67 -6.41 -2.47 22.57
N ILE A 68 -5.48 -2.85 21.70
CA ILE A 68 -5.13 -2.06 20.50
C ILE A 68 -6.34 -1.88 19.58
N ASP A 69 -7.18 -2.91 19.43
CA ASP A 69 -8.35 -2.87 18.58
C ASP A 69 -9.35 -1.80 19.03
N LYS A 70 -9.54 -1.67 20.36
CA LYS A 70 -10.41 -0.64 20.92
C LYS A 70 -9.85 0.78 20.74
N ILE A 71 -8.52 0.92 20.84
CA ILE A 71 -7.86 2.20 20.53
C ILE A 71 -8.02 2.54 19.06
N MET A 72 -7.82 1.58 18.17
CA MET A 72 -7.98 1.76 16.71
C MET A 72 -9.42 2.15 16.36
N GLU A 73 -10.42 1.47 16.92
CA GLU A 73 -11.85 1.77 16.70
C GLU A 73 -12.17 3.24 17.08
N ASN A 74 -11.70 3.68 18.24
CA ASN A 74 -11.92 5.05 18.69
C ASN A 74 -11.23 6.07 17.78
N VAL A 75 -9.96 5.84 17.44
CA VAL A 75 -9.18 6.72 16.55
C VAL A 75 -9.80 6.75 15.13
N GLU A 76 -10.25 5.60 14.62
CA GLU A 76 -10.92 5.54 13.32
C GLU A 76 -12.20 6.37 13.31
N LYS A 77 -13.01 6.25 14.37
CA LYS A 77 -14.26 7.03 14.50
C LYS A 77 -13.98 8.53 14.50
N ASP A 78 -13.01 8.96 15.30
CA ASP A 78 -12.70 10.38 15.47
C ASP A 78 -12.04 10.97 14.19
N LEU A 79 -11.15 10.22 13.55
CA LEU A 79 -10.49 10.67 12.32
C LEU A 79 -11.40 10.59 11.08
N LYS A 80 -12.49 9.81 11.09
CA LYS A 80 -13.52 9.84 10.03
C LYS A 80 -14.27 11.18 9.96
N GLU A 81 -14.22 12.00 11.00
CA GLU A 81 -14.76 13.35 10.99
C GLU A 81 -13.92 14.34 10.14
N TYR A 82 -12.77 13.91 9.63
CA TYR A 82 -11.93 14.70 8.72
C TYR A 82 -12.38 14.49 7.25
N PRO A 83 -13.24 15.35 6.70
CA PRO A 83 -13.80 15.14 5.36
C PRO A 83 -12.77 15.31 4.24
N GLU A 84 -11.60 15.84 4.57
CA GLU A 84 -10.55 16.17 3.61
C GLU A 84 -9.69 14.97 3.21
N CYS A 85 -9.76 13.86 3.96
CA CYS A 85 -8.95 12.68 3.70
C CYS A 85 -9.67 11.38 4.03
N LYS A 86 -9.28 10.31 3.37
CA LYS A 86 -9.58 8.94 3.79
C LYS A 86 -8.52 8.49 4.78
N VAL A 87 -8.94 7.77 5.81
CA VAL A 87 -8.07 7.29 6.87
C VAL A 87 -8.04 5.76 6.86
N TYR A 88 -6.85 5.18 6.82
CA TYR A 88 -6.65 3.74 6.90
C TYR A 88 -5.79 3.40 8.10
N LEU A 89 -6.34 2.58 8.98
CA LEU A 89 -5.62 2.06 10.13
C LEU A 89 -5.16 0.63 9.85
N SER A 90 -3.94 0.33 10.21
CA SER A 90 -3.40 -1.03 10.15
C SER A 90 -2.36 -1.24 11.24
N THR A 91 -2.26 -2.46 11.74
CA THR A 91 -1.14 -2.88 12.57
C THR A 91 0.04 -3.27 11.67
N PRO A 92 1.29 -3.20 12.16
CA PRO A 92 2.41 -3.78 11.44
C PRO A 92 2.23 -5.31 11.30
N PRO A 93 2.84 -5.94 10.29
CA PRO A 93 2.80 -7.39 10.16
C PRO A 93 3.46 -8.06 11.39
N VAL A 94 2.90 -9.19 11.80
CA VAL A 94 3.40 -9.95 12.96
C VAL A 94 4.86 -10.40 12.76
N ILE A 95 5.23 -10.71 11.51
CA ILE A 95 6.59 -11.08 11.13
C ILE A 95 7.15 -9.98 10.24
N PRO A 96 8.17 -9.22 10.68
CA PRO A 96 8.79 -8.19 9.86
C PRO A 96 9.33 -8.78 8.54
N GLY A 97 9.02 -8.09 7.42
CA GLY A 97 9.44 -8.52 6.08
C GLY A 97 8.42 -9.41 5.35
N LEU A 98 7.37 -9.90 6.02
CA LEU A 98 6.28 -10.63 5.38
C LEU A 98 5.04 -9.73 5.19
N GLY A 99 5.10 -8.82 4.22
CA GLY A 99 4.04 -7.86 3.93
C GLY A 99 4.33 -6.46 4.48
N THR A 100 3.43 -5.52 4.20
CA THR A 100 3.54 -4.11 4.61
C THR A 100 2.59 -3.73 5.75
N SER A 101 1.56 -4.56 6.01
CA SER A 101 0.58 -4.37 7.07
C SER A 101 0.08 -5.71 7.59
N GLY A 102 -0.50 -5.74 8.78
CA GLY A 102 -1.30 -6.86 9.26
C GLY A 102 -2.56 -7.06 8.40
N GLY A 103 -3.14 -8.26 8.45
CA GLY A 103 -4.25 -8.65 7.60
C GLY A 103 -3.83 -9.40 6.34
N PHE A 104 -4.72 -9.47 5.34
CA PHE A 104 -4.44 -10.16 4.09
C PHE A 104 -3.95 -9.22 3.00
N GLU A 105 -3.13 -9.78 2.09
CA GLU A 105 -2.63 -9.10 0.90
C GLU A 105 -2.82 -10.00 -0.33
N MET A 106 -3.67 -9.55 -1.26
CA MET A 106 -4.03 -10.22 -2.50
C MET A 106 -3.52 -9.43 -3.69
N GLN A 107 -2.93 -10.12 -4.66
CA GLN A 107 -2.51 -9.57 -5.95
C GLN A 107 -3.55 -9.92 -7.00
N LEU A 108 -4.14 -8.92 -7.64
CA LEU A 108 -4.91 -9.12 -8.87
C LEU A 108 -3.95 -8.93 -10.04
N GLU A 109 -3.84 -9.89 -10.94
CA GLU A 109 -2.89 -9.89 -12.04
C GLU A 109 -3.61 -9.79 -13.38
N ALA A 110 -3.25 -8.83 -14.20
CA ALA A 110 -3.68 -8.78 -15.60
C ALA A 110 -2.90 -9.84 -16.39
N ARG A 111 -3.57 -10.93 -16.77
CA ARG A 111 -2.99 -12.08 -17.50
C ARG A 111 -3.43 -12.06 -18.96
N GLY A 112 -2.63 -12.67 -19.84
CA GLY A 112 -2.94 -12.76 -21.26
C GLY A 112 -3.08 -11.38 -21.91
N GLU A 113 -4.22 -11.11 -22.54
CA GLU A 113 -4.52 -9.85 -23.22
C GLU A 113 -5.19 -8.79 -22.31
N ALA A 114 -5.25 -9.04 -21.00
CA ALA A 114 -5.85 -8.08 -20.07
C ALA A 114 -5.06 -6.77 -20.04
N THR A 115 -5.77 -5.69 -20.24
CA THR A 115 -5.22 -4.33 -20.20
C THR A 115 -5.19 -3.79 -18.77
N PHE A 116 -4.54 -2.63 -18.57
CA PHE A 116 -4.60 -1.92 -17.30
C PHE A 116 -6.04 -1.52 -16.92
N ASP A 117 -6.85 -1.12 -17.89
CA ASP A 117 -8.25 -0.74 -17.65
C ASP A 117 -9.10 -1.95 -17.21
N ASN A 118 -8.83 -3.14 -17.75
CA ASN A 118 -9.49 -4.36 -17.27
C ASN A 118 -9.12 -4.65 -15.80
N LEU A 119 -7.87 -4.40 -15.42
CA LEU A 119 -7.42 -4.55 -14.03
C LEU A 119 -8.08 -3.54 -13.11
N VAL A 120 -8.27 -2.29 -13.54
CA VAL A 120 -8.99 -1.25 -12.79
C VAL A 120 -10.42 -1.69 -12.54
N GLN A 121 -11.15 -2.07 -13.61
CA GLN A 121 -12.54 -2.54 -13.50
C GLN A 121 -12.68 -3.77 -12.59
N ALA A 122 -11.74 -4.69 -12.68
CA ALA A 122 -11.72 -5.89 -11.83
C ALA A 122 -11.49 -5.53 -10.35
N ALA A 123 -10.57 -4.63 -10.07
CA ALA A 123 -10.30 -4.17 -8.71
C ALA A 123 -11.52 -3.43 -8.11
N ASP A 124 -12.15 -2.55 -8.88
CA ASP A 124 -13.36 -1.84 -8.45
C ASP A 124 -14.53 -2.79 -8.21
N THR A 125 -14.71 -3.78 -9.10
CA THR A 125 -15.73 -4.83 -8.95
C THR A 125 -15.49 -5.64 -7.68
N LEU A 126 -14.26 -6.10 -7.46
CA LEU A 126 -13.91 -6.85 -6.27
C LEU A 126 -14.15 -6.03 -5.00
N MET A 127 -13.69 -4.78 -4.97
CA MET A 127 -13.87 -3.87 -3.84
C MET A 127 -15.37 -3.59 -3.55
N TYR A 128 -16.17 -3.40 -4.59
CA TYR A 128 -17.61 -3.17 -4.45
C TYR A 128 -18.32 -4.35 -3.78
N TYR A 129 -18.02 -5.58 -4.18
CA TYR A 129 -18.61 -6.77 -3.55
C TYR A 129 -18.02 -7.03 -2.17
N ALA A 130 -16.72 -6.87 -2.00
CA ALA A 130 -16.04 -7.09 -0.72
C ALA A 130 -16.56 -6.15 0.39
N GLN A 131 -16.87 -4.90 0.09
CA GLN A 131 -17.43 -3.94 1.06
C GLN A 131 -18.81 -4.32 1.60
N LYS A 132 -19.54 -5.22 0.93
CA LYS A 132 -20.84 -5.72 1.40
C LYS A 132 -20.73 -6.83 2.46
N HIS A 133 -19.52 -7.38 2.63
CA HIS A 133 -19.25 -8.43 3.58
C HIS A 133 -18.81 -7.84 4.92
N LYS A 134 -19.62 -8.05 5.96
CA LYS A 134 -19.34 -7.59 7.33
C LYS A 134 -18.14 -8.28 7.98
N GLU A 135 -17.72 -9.40 7.42
CA GLU A 135 -16.57 -10.19 7.81
C GLU A 135 -15.23 -9.54 7.44
N LEU A 136 -15.28 -8.55 6.54
CA LEU A 136 -14.12 -7.85 5.99
C LEU A 136 -14.06 -6.42 6.51
N THR A 137 -12.85 -5.95 6.81
CA THR A 137 -12.60 -4.57 7.24
C THR A 137 -11.28 -4.04 6.68
N GLY A 138 -11.09 -2.71 6.71
CA GLY A 138 -9.85 -2.08 6.25
C GLY A 138 -9.50 -2.31 4.78
N LEU A 139 -10.52 -2.54 3.94
CA LEU A 139 -10.34 -2.80 2.52
C LEU A 139 -9.74 -1.60 1.79
N SER A 140 -8.71 -1.86 1.01
CA SER A 140 -8.03 -0.85 0.20
C SER A 140 -7.38 -1.44 -1.05
N SER A 141 -7.28 -0.64 -2.11
CA SER A 141 -6.58 -0.97 -3.35
C SER A 141 -5.33 -0.09 -3.51
N SER A 142 -4.28 -0.64 -4.10
CA SER A 142 -3.07 0.13 -4.45
C SER A 142 -3.18 0.81 -5.81
N LEU A 143 -4.25 0.57 -6.56
CA LEU A 143 -4.43 1.19 -7.87
C LEU A 143 -4.73 2.67 -7.73
N GLN A 144 -4.02 3.44 -8.55
CA GLN A 144 -4.22 4.86 -8.75
C GLN A 144 -4.36 5.07 -10.26
N SER A 145 -5.59 5.02 -10.77
CA SER A 145 -5.86 5.05 -12.22
C SER A 145 -6.13 6.44 -12.77
N GLU A 146 -6.59 7.37 -11.94
CA GLU A 146 -7.11 8.68 -12.37
C GLU A 146 -6.33 9.85 -11.77
N ILE A 147 -4.99 9.75 -11.73
CA ILE A 147 -4.18 10.88 -11.28
C ILE A 147 -4.17 11.96 -12.37
N PRO A 148 -4.54 13.20 -12.04
CA PRO A 148 -4.42 14.33 -12.96
C PRO A 148 -2.97 14.51 -13.40
N GLN A 149 -2.75 14.55 -14.70
CA GLN A 149 -1.44 14.71 -15.33
C GLN A 149 -1.47 15.82 -16.37
N LEU A 150 -0.33 16.43 -16.59
CA LEU A 150 -0.12 17.35 -17.70
C LEU A 150 0.62 16.59 -18.82
N TYR A 151 -0.05 16.36 -19.92
CA TYR A 151 0.52 15.75 -21.12
C TYR A 151 1.02 16.84 -22.08
N PHE A 152 2.26 16.73 -22.49
CA PHE A 152 2.84 17.60 -23.50
C PHE A 152 3.05 16.82 -24.78
N ASP A 153 2.24 17.13 -25.80
CA ASP A 153 2.34 16.52 -27.12
C ASP A 153 3.38 17.26 -27.95
N VAL A 154 4.51 16.59 -28.18
CA VAL A 154 5.65 17.15 -28.89
C VAL A 154 5.51 16.93 -30.38
N ASP A 155 5.47 18.01 -31.16
CA ASP A 155 5.54 17.98 -32.61
C ASP A 155 6.99 17.71 -33.05
N ARG A 156 7.30 16.44 -33.30
CA ARG A 156 8.65 15.99 -33.65
C ARG A 156 9.16 16.55 -34.96
N ASP A 157 8.29 16.89 -35.88
CA ASP A 157 8.67 17.47 -37.17
C ASP A 157 9.10 18.94 -37.00
N LYS A 158 8.33 19.71 -36.21
CA LYS A 158 8.73 21.08 -35.84
C LYS A 158 10.05 21.11 -35.08
N VAL A 159 10.23 20.18 -34.13
CA VAL A 159 11.48 20.07 -33.36
C VAL A 159 12.68 19.87 -34.30
N LYS A 160 12.55 18.98 -35.28
CA LYS A 160 13.59 18.76 -36.28
C LYS A 160 13.81 19.98 -37.20
N MET A 161 12.73 20.60 -37.67
CA MET A 161 12.78 21.77 -38.56
C MET A 161 13.48 22.96 -37.88
N LEU A 162 13.26 23.14 -36.59
CA LEU A 162 13.86 24.22 -35.80
C LEU A 162 15.25 23.84 -35.23
N GLY A 163 15.80 22.71 -35.67
CA GLY A 163 17.13 22.26 -35.26
C GLY A 163 17.31 21.98 -33.78
N VAL A 164 16.23 21.73 -33.04
CA VAL A 164 16.27 21.43 -31.60
C VAL A 164 16.48 19.92 -31.41
N PRO A 165 17.43 19.49 -30.55
CA PRO A 165 17.55 18.09 -30.19
C PRO A 165 16.33 17.67 -29.34
N LEU A 166 15.67 16.56 -29.71
CA LEU A 166 14.49 16.07 -29.01
C LEU A 166 14.78 15.75 -27.51
N ALA A 167 15.98 15.25 -27.24
CA ALA A 167 16.42 15.00 -25.86
C ALA A 167 16.45 16.28 -25.01
N ASP A 168 16.83 17.41 -25.61
CA ASP A 168 16.91 18.69 -24.90
C ASP A 168 15.52 19.26 -24.60
N VAL A 169 14.52 18.99 -25.45
CA VAL A 169 13.11 19.33 -25.15
C VAL A 169 12.66 18.63 -23.86
N PHE A 170 12.85 17.32 -23.76
CA PHE A 170 12.43 16.55 -22.58
C PHE A 170 13.28 16.88 -21.35
N SER A 171 14.58 17.08 -21.49
CA SER A 171 15.45 17.44 -20.35
C SER A 171 15.10 18.83 -19.80
N THR A 172 14.78 19.78 -20.67
CA THR A 172 14.32 21.11 -20.28
C THR A 172 12.99 21.04 -19.56
N MET A 173 12.00 20.33 -20.10
CA MET A 173 10.73 20.11 -19.40
C MET A 173 10.94 19.48 -18.03
N LYS A 174 11.73 18.41 -17.95
CA LYS A 174 12.05 17.75 -16.69
C LYS A 174 12.68 18.71 -15.68
N ALA A 175 13.60 19.59 -16.13
CA ALA A 175 14.28 20.53 -15.25
C ALA A 175 13.31 21.58 -14.68
N TYR A 176 12.41 22.12 -15.49
CA TYR A 176 11.50 23.17 -15.07
C TYR A 176 10.29 22.64 -14.30
N THR A 177 9.62 21.60 -14.78
CA THR A 177 8.36 21.12 -14.18
C THR A 177 8.56 20.08 -13.10
N GLY A 178 9.57 19.23 -13.25
CA GLY A 178 9.94 18.21 -12.26
C GLY A 178 11.07 18.66 -11.36
N SER A 179 12.18 18.00 -11.46
CA SER A 179 13.45 18.42 -10.89
C SER A 179 14.59 17.66 -11.56
N VAL A 180 15.78 18.24 -11.56
CA VAL A 180 17.01 17.56 -12.00
C VAL A 180 17.96 17.49 -10.81
N TYR A 181 18.35 16.27 -10.49
CA TYR A 181 19.45 16.03 -9.57
C TYR A 181 20.75 16.45 -10.25
N VAL A 182 21.51 17.31 -9.58
CA VAL A 182 22.75 17.88 -10.12
C VAL A 182 23.97 17.26 -9.47
N ASN A 183 24.00 17.23 -8.12
CA ASN A 183 25.14 16.74 -7.35
C ASN A 183 24.76 16.53 -5.87
N ASP A 184 25.70 15.99 -5.10
CA ASP A 184 25.63 15.90 -3.65
C ASP A 184 26.67 16.84 -3.01
N PHE A 185 26.38 17.29 -1.78
CA PHE A 185 27.38 17.92 -0.93
C PHE A 185 27.31 17.38 0.51
N ASN A 186 28.44 17.35 1.19
CA ASN A 186 28.54 16.88 2.56
C ASN A 186 28.48 18.07 3.52
N MET A 187 27.55 18.04 4.47
CA MET A 187 27.43 19.01 5.56
C MET A 187 26.94 18.31 6.83
N PHE A 188 27.47 18.70 8.00
CA PHE A 188 27.07 18.11 9.30
C PHE A 188 27.09 16.57 9.34
N ASN A 189 28.08 15.97 8.74
CA ASN A 189 28.23 14.51 8.62
C ASN A 189 27.09 13.79 7.90
N ARG A 190 26.35 14.51 7.02
CA ARG A 190 25.29 13.98 6.17
C ARG A 190 25.51 14.38 4.73
N ILE A 191 24.99 13.55 3.82
CA ILE A 191 25.01 13.81 2.38
C ILE A 191 23.68 14.49 2.01
N TYR A 192 23.76 15.67 1.40
CA TYR A 192 22.61 16.43 0.92
C TYR A 192 22.62 16.43 -0.61
N LYS A 193 21.47 16.09 -1.18
CA LYS A 193 21.28 16.10 -2.64
C LYS A 193 20.85 17.48 -3.12
N VAL A 194 21.47 17.94 -4.20
CA VAL A 194 21.12 19.21 -4.85
C VAL A 194 20.21 18.94 -6.03
N TYR A 195 19.02 19.53 -5.99
CA TYR A 195 18.06 19.51 -7.08
C TYR A 195 17.80 20.92 -7.60
N ILE A 196 17.64 21.05 -8.93
CA ILE A 196 17.25 22.29 -9.60
C ILE A 196 15.87 22.09 -10.20
N GLN A 197 14.98 23.07 -9.99
CA GLN A 197 13.65 23.16 -10.60
C GLN A 197 13.21 24.61 -10.70
N ALA A 198 12.19 24.92 -11.50
CA ALA A 198 11.58 26.23 -11.48
C ALA A 198 10.87 26.48 -10.14
N GLU A 199 10.83 27.73 -9.70
CA GLU A 199 10.01 28.12 -8.53
C GLU A 199 8.52 27.89 -8.80
N ALA A 200 7.74 27.67 -7.73
CA ALA A 200 6.32 27.31 -7.81
C ALA A 200 5.50 28.27 -8.72
N PRO A 201 5.58 29.60 -8.61
CA PRO A 201 4.79 30.52 -9.44
C PRO A 201 5.02 30.33 -10.95
N TYR A 202 6.20 29.82 -11.35
CA TYR A 202 6.55 29.60 -12.76
C TYR A 202 6.17 28.23 -13.30
N ARG A 203 5.56 27.34 -12.48
CA ARG A 203 5.16 25.99 -12.86
C ARG A 203 3.79 25.53 -12.35
N GLU A 204 3.02 26.43 -11.74
CA GLU A 204 1.70 26.12 -11.16
C GLU A 204 0.61 25.95 -12.22
N HIS A 205 0.73 26.63 -13.36
CA HIS A 205 -0.26 26.62 -14.41
C HIS A 205 0.32 26.04 -15.71
N LYS A 206 -0.50 25.36 -16.50
CA LYS A 206 -0.08 24.79 -17.79
C LYS A 206 0.46 25.88 -18.73
N ASP A 207 -0.07 27.11 -18.65
CA ASP A 207 0.31 28.22 -19.51
C ASP A 207 1.74 28.73 -19.21
N ASN A 208 2.30 28.39 -18.04
CA ASN A 208 3.67 28.72 -17.69
C ASN A 208 4.70 28.02 -18.58
N ILE A 209 4.31 27.00 -19.36
CA ILE A 209 5.16 26.41 -20.40
C ILE A 209 5.62 27.43 -21.43
N ASN A 210 4.88 28.53 -21.62
CA ASN A 210 5.28 29.67 -22.46
C ASN A 210 6.59 30.33 -22.00
N LEU A 211 6.96 30.18 -20.74
CA LEU A 211 8.15 30.78 -20.13
C LEU A 211 9.40 29.89 -20.31
N PHE A 212 9.24 28.69 -20.84
CA PHE A 212 10.33 27.72 -20.96
C PHE A 212 10.89 27.72 -22.36
N PHE A 213 12.22 27.79 -22.46
CA PHE A 213 12.95 27.85 -23.72
C PHE A 213 13.96 26.70 -23.79
N VAL A 214 14.14 26.17 -24.97
CA VAL A 214 15.15 25.16 -25.27
C VAL A 214 16.12 25.72 -26.35
N LYS A 215 17.38 25.38 -26.21
CA LYS A 215 18.42 25.87 -27.14
C LYS A 215 18.48 24.99 -28.40
N ALA A 216 18.35 25.60 -29.57
CA ALA A 216 18.60 24.95 -30.85
C ALA A 216 20.09 24.82 -31.12
N LYS A 217 20.48 24.00 -32.12
CA LYS A 217 21.88 23.74 -32.49
C LYS A 217 22.64 25.00 -32.95
N ASP A 218 21.93 25.94 -33.53
CA ASP A 218 22.46 27.24 -33.97
C ASP A 218 22.61 28.27 -32.83
N GLY A 219 22.18 27.88 -31.62
CA GLY A 219 22.24 28.72 -30.43
C GLY A 219 20.98 29.56 -30.17
N VAL A 220 19.98 29.52 -31.04
CA VAL A 220 18.71 30.24 -30.90
C VAL A 220 17.88 29.60 -29.79
N MET A 221 17.23 30.42 -28.93
CA MET A 221 16.32 30.00 -27.89
C MET A 221 14.90 29.87 -28.44
N VAL A 222 14.37 28.65 -28.47
CA VAL A 222 13.05 28.32 -29.01
C VAL A 222 12.08 28.09 -27.83
N PRO A 223 10.92 28.77 -27.76
CA PRO A 223 9.94 28.52 -26.72
C PRO A 223 9.31 27.14 -26.87
N LEU A 224 9.07 26.42 -25.75
CA LEU A 224 8.50 25.07 -25.79
C LEU A 224 7.12 25.03 -26.44
N THR A 225 6.32 26.07 -26.32
CA THR A 225 5.01 26.19 -27.00
C THR A 225 5.07 26.19 -28.52
N SER A 226 6.22 26.53 -29.14
CA SER A 226 6.41 26.35 -30.55
C SER A 226 6.66 24.90 -30.99
N LEU A 227 7.01 24.04 -30.02
CA LEU A 227 7.40 22.65 -30.24
C LEU A 227 6.29 21.63 -29.88
N GLY A 228 5.19 22.08 -29.25
CA GLY A 228 4.11 21.19 -28.87
C GLY A 228 3.03 21.89 -28.06
N ASN A 229 2.03 21.11 -27.65
CA ASN A 229 0.88 21.60 -26.88
C ASN A 229 0.75 20.84 -25.55
N ALA A 230 0.38 21.57 -24.48
CA ALA A 230 0.08 20.99 -23.19
C ALA A 230 -1.44 20.81 -23.00
N SER A 231 -1.85 19.65 -22.55
CA SER A 231 -3.25 19.32 -22.21
C SER A 231 -3.33 18.58 -20.89
N TYR A 232 -4.44 18.76 -20.19
CA TYR A 232 -4.72 17.94 -19.01
C TYR A 232 -5.22 16.56 -19.45
N THR A 233 -4.73 15.54 -18.79
CA THR A 233 -5.16 14.15 -18.94
C THR A 233 -5.22 13.48 -17.57
N THR A 234 -5.74 12.28 -17.52
CA THR A 234 -5.67 11.41 -16.34
C THR A 234 -4.90 10.15 -16.71
N GLY A 235 -4.21 9.60 -15.74
CA GLY A 235 -3.46 8.37 -15.96
C GLY A 235 -3.00 7.72 -14.65
N PRO A 236 -2.40 6.52 -14.73
CA PRO A 236 -1.89 5.84 -13.56
C PRO A 236 -0.68 6.59 -12.97
N GLY A 237 -0.67 6.73 -11.65
CA GLY A 237 0.48 7.30 -10.93
C GLY A 237 1.68 6.36 -10.90
N SER A 238 1.40 5.07 -10.78
CA SER A 238 2.38 4.00 -10.85
C SER A 238 1.75 2.71 -11.34
N ILE A 239 2.51 1.92 -12.08
CA ILE A 239 2.12 0.57 -12.51
C ILE A 239 3.04 -0.42 -11.80
N LYS A 240 2.44 -1.22 -10.92
CA LYS A 240 3.15 -2.29 -10.21
C LYS A 240 3.09 -3.59 -10.99
N ARG A 241 4.11 -4.42 -10.83
CA ARG A 241 4.15 -5.76 -11.38
C ARG A 241 4.48 -6.78 -10.30
N PHE A 242 3.79 -7.90 -10.36
CA PHE A 242 4.03 -9.07 -9.53
C PHE A 242 4.08 -10.29 -10.44
N ASN A 243 5.06 -11.16 -10.27
CA ASN A 243 5.29 -12.30 -11.17
C ASN A 243 5.29 -11.94 -12.67
N MET A 244 5.84 -10.77 -13.02
CA MET A 244 5.88 -10.20 -14.37
C MET A 244 4.54 -9.65 -14.90
N PHE A 245 3.41 -9.90 -14.25
CA PHE A 245 2.10 -9.36 -14.60
C PHE A 245 1.88 -7.96 -14.00
N THR A 246 1.17 -7.10 -14.73
CA THR A 246 0.66 -5.85 -14.15
C THR A 246 -0.34 -6.18 -13.06
N THR A 247 -0.18 -5.60 -11.87
CA THR A 247 -0.94 -6.01 -10.70
C THR A 247 -1.56 -4.85 -9.92
N ALA A 248 -2.69 -5.16 -9.28
CA ALA A 248 -3.32 -4.38 -8.24
C ALA A 248 -3.21 -5.12 -6.91
N VAL A 249 -2.70 -4.45 -5.89
CA VAL A 249 -2.64 -5.02 -4.54
C VAL A 249 -3.91 -4.65 -3.79
N ILE A 250 -4.69 -5.64 -3.40
CA ILE A 250 -5.87 -5.48 -2.56
C ILE A 250 -5.50 -5.91 -1.14
N ARG A 251 -5.76 -5.05 -0.17
CA ARG A 251 -5.51 -5.31 1.25
C ARG A 251 -6.78 -5.20 2.04
N GLY A 252 -6.82 -5.93 3.14
CA GLY A 252 -7.90 -5.89 4.11
C GLY A 252 -7.58 -6.77 5.30
N SER A 253 -8.50 -6.83 6.24
CA SER A 253 -8.37 -7.65 7.45
C SER A 253 -9.70 -8.33 7.72
N ALA A 254 -9.65 -9.43 8.49
CA ALA A 254 -10.86 -10.00 9.07
C ALA A 254 -11.45 -9.02 10.09
N ALA A 255 -12.76 -8.86 10.08
CA ALA A 255 -13.49 -8.13 11.12
C ALA A 255 -13.43 -8.89 12.46
N GLN A 256 -13.71 -8.19 13.54
CA GLN A 256 -13.70 -8.79 14.87
C GLN A 256 -14.62 -10.02 14.95
N GLY A 257 -14.10 -11.13 15.44
CA GLY A 257 -14.80 -12.41 15.54
C GLY A 257 -14.65 -13.34 14.32
N TYR A 258 -13.93 -12.91 13.29
CA TYR A 258 -13.62 -13.73 12.10
C TYR A 258 -12.14 -14.00 11.99
N SER A 259 -11.79 -15.13 11.37
CA SER A 259 -10.39 -15.50 11.14
C SER A 259 -9.87 -14.93 9.79
N SER A 260 -8.55 -14.77 9.68
CA SER A 260 -7.87 -14.40 8.42
C SER A 260 -8.19 -15.39 7.29
N GLY A 261 -8.23 -16.68 7.60
CA GLY A 261 -8.60 -17.72 6.64
C GLY A 261 -10.01 -17.55 6.06
N GLN A 262 -11.00 -17.22 6.91
CA GLN A 262 -12.36 -16.92 6.46
C GLN A 262 -12.41 -15.67 5.58
N ALA A 263 -11.70 -14.61 5.96
CA ALA A 263 -11.62 -13.40 5.14
C ALA A 263 -11.00 -13.68 3.76
N MET A 264 -9.92 -14.44 3.71
CA MET A 264 -9.28 -14.85 2.45
C MET A 264 -10.21 -15.71 1.59
N GLU A 265 -10.96 -16.65 2.18
CA GLU A 265 -11.89 -17.50 1.45
C GLU A 265 -13.04 -16.68 0.83
N ILE A 266 -13.60 -15.72 1.56
CA ILE A 266 -14.61 -14.79 1.04
C ILE A 266 -14.06 -14.01 -0.16
N MET A 267 -12.85 -13.48 -0.06
CA MET A 267 -12.22 -12.75 -1.16
C MET A 267 -12.02 -13.63 -2.40
N GLU A 268 -11.62 -14.90 -2.24
CA GLU A 268 -11.51 -15.85 -3.34
C GLU A 268 -12.88 -16.17 -3.97
N GLN A 269 -13.92 -16.32 -3.15
CA GLN A 269 -15.29 -16.56 -3.64
C GLN A 269 -15.81 -15.36 -4.47
N ILE A 270 -15.60 -14.15 -3.98
CA ILE A 270 -15.97 -12.95 -4.73
C ILE A 270 -15.23 -12.88 -6.05
N ALA A 271 -13.91 -13.13 -6.04
CA ALA A 271 -13.09 -13.10 -7.24
C ALA A 271 -13.58 -14.15 -8.27
N ARG A 272 -13.79 -15.39 -7.85
CA ARG A 272 -14.29 -16.47 -8.73
C ARG A 272 -15.66 -16.19 -9.34
N ASN A 273 -16.53 -15.48 -8.61
CA ASN A 273 -17.91 -15.26 -9.05
C ASN A 273 -18.06 -14.01 -9.92
N HIS A 274 -17.15 -13.04 -9.81
CA HIS A 274 -17.37 -11.71 -10.39
C HIS A 274 -16.22 -11.20 -11.26
N LEU A 275 -15.03 -11.83 -11.21
CA LEU A 275 -13.92 -11.42 -12.05
C LEU A 275 -13.82 -12.27 -13.32
N PRO A 276 -13.37 -11.68 -14.45
CA PRO A 276 -13.17 -12.42 -15.68
C PRO A 276 -11.90 -13.32 -15.59
N ASP A 277 -11.87 -14.38 -16.40
CA ASP A 277 -10.80 -15.39 -16.37
C ASP A 277 -9.40 -14.86 -16.69
N ASN A 278 -9.28 -13.74 -17.38
CA ASN A 278 -8.01 -13.08 -17.69
C ASN A 278 -7.46 -12.23 -16.55
N ILE A 279 -8.14 -12.21 -15.40
CA ILE A 279 -7.64 -11.60 -14.16
C ILE A 279 -7.28 -12.72 -13.18
N GLY A 280 -5.98 -12.89 -12.99
CA GLY A 280 -5.43 -13.85 -12.02
C GLY A 280 -5.51 -13.33 -10.59
N LEU A 281 -5.51 -14.26 -9.65
CA LEU A 281 -5.47 -13.98 -8.22
C LEU A 281 -4.30 -14.74 -7.60
N GLU A 282 -3.45 -14.03 -6.86
CA GLU A 282 -2.36 -14.61 -6.08
C GLU A 282 -2.32 -14.00 -4.68
N TRP A 283 -1.94 -14.81 -3.70
CA TRP A 283 -1.68 -14.32 -2.35
C TRP A 283 -0.21 -13.93 -2.20
N SER A 284 0.04 -12.84 -1.46
CA SER A 284 1.41 -12.40 -1.17
C SER A 284 1.63 -12.21 0.34
N GLY A 285 2.89 -12.00 0.73
CA GLY A 285 3.24 -11.77 2.11
C GLY A 285 2.84 -12.88 3.06
N LEU A 286 2.27 -12.52 4.21
CA LEU A 286 1.82 -13.45 5.24
C LEU A 286 0.67 -14.34 4.76
N SER A 287 -0.24 -13.79 3.92
CA SER A 287 -1.38 -14.54 3.38
C SER A 287 -0.95 -15.74 2.53
N TYR A 288 0.11 -15.60 1.74
CA TYR A 288 0.70 -16.72 1.01
C TYR A 288 1.21 -17.80 1.95
N GLN A 289 1.90 -17.41 3.04
CA GLN A 289 2.42 -18.37 4.02
C GLN A 289 1.28 -19.10 4.75
N GLU A 290 0.22 -18.38 5.11
CA GLU A 290 -0.96 -18.95 5.75
C GLU A 290 -1.66 -19.97 4.85
N LYS A 291 -1.88 -19.65 3.58
CA LYS A 291 -2.46 -20.58 2.60
C LYS A 291 -1.58 -21.82 2.41
N LYS A 292 -0.28 -21.65 2.32
CA LYS A 292 0.68 -22.74 2.16
C LYS A 292 0.72 -23.66 3.39
N ALA A 293 0.68 -23.07 4.60
CA ALA A 293 0.69 -23.82 5.85
C ALA A 293 -0.65 -24.54 6.11
N GLY A 294 -1.78 -23.91 5.79
CA GLY A 294 -3.12 -24.45 6.06
C GLY A 294 -3.37 -25.82 5.41
N GLY A 295 -2.83 -26.08 4.22
CA GLY A 295 -2.98 -27.36 3.54
C GLY A 295 -2.20 -28.52 4.15
N GLN A 296 -1.22 -28.27 5.01
CA GLN A 296 -0.33 -29.31 5.57
C GLN A 296 -0.58 -29.60 7.06
N THR A 297 -1.25 -28.68 7.75
CA THR A 297 -1.42 -28.75 9.22
C THR A 297 -2.12 -30.03 9.67
N GLY A 298 -3.18 -30.45 8.98
CA GLY A 298 -3.90 -31.67 9.32
C GLY A 298 -3.05 -32.93 9.19
N LEU A 299 -2.28 -33.05 8.10
CA LEU A 299 -1.38 -34.18 7.88
C LEU A 299 -0.25 -34.20 8.91
N VAL A 300 0.38 -33.06 9.19
CA VAL A 300 1.46 -32.93 10.18
C VAL A 300 0.96 -33.33 11.55
N LEU A 301 -0.19 -32.81 12.00
CA LEU A 301 -0.78 -33.15 13.30
C LEU A 301 -1.10 -34.63 13.38
N THR A 302 -1.66 -35.23 12.35
CA THR A 302 -1.95 -36.68 12.31
C THR A 302 -0.67 -37.50 12.47
N LEU A 303 0.41 -37.14 11.74
CA LEU A 303 1.71 -37.81 11.87
C LEU A 303 2.31 -37.64 13.26
N VAL A 304 2.23 -36.43 13.83
CA VAL A 304 2.71 -36.15 15.19
C VAL A 304 1.98 -37.05 16.21
N PHE A 305 0.65 -37.09 16.17
CA PHE A 305 -0.12 -37.96 17.06
C PHE A 305 0.22 -39.45 16.87
N LEU A 306 0.40 -39.88 15.63
CA LEU A 306 0.80 -41.27 15.32
C LEU A 306 2.17 -41.61 15.90
N PHE A 307 3.18 -40.76 15.68
CA PHE A 307 4.54 -40.98 16.18
C PHE A 307 4.60 -40.89 17.72
N VAL A 308 3.91 -39.95 18.34
CA VAL A 308 3.81 -39.85 19.80
C VAL A 308 3.15 -41.12 20.36
N PHE A 309 2.05 -41.60 19.74
CA PHE A 309 1.40 -42.84 20.14
C PHE A 309 2.35 -44.05 20.06
N LEU A 310 3.05 -44.22 18.93
CA LEU A 310 3.98 -45.33 18.72
C LEU A 310 5.17 -45.26 19.69
N PHE A 311 5.70 -44.06 19.95
CA PHE A 311 6.78 -43.86 20.91
C PHE A 311 6.34 -44.25 22.33
N LEU A 312 5.16 -43.77 22.77
CA LEU A 312 4.61 -44.15 24.05
C LEU A 312 4.29 -45.66 24.15
N ALA A 313 3.78 -46.25 23.08
CA ALA A 313 3.52 -47.72 23.05
C ALA A 313 4.81 -48.53 23.21
N ALA A 314 5.90 -48.08 22.58
CA ALA A 314 7.22 -48.73 22.75
C ALA A 314 7.77 -48.48 24.17
N GLN A 315 7.59 -47.29 24.73
CA GLN A 315 8.11 -46.93 26.06
C GLN A 315 7.39 -47.67 27.19
N TYR A 316 6.07 -47.84 27.06
CA TYR A 316 5.23 -48.53 28.08
C TYR A 316 4.98 -49.98 27.78
N GLU A 317 5.50 -50.53 26.71
CA GLU A 317 5.26 -51.94 26.26
C GLU A 317 3.76 -52.29 26.24
N SER A 318 2.90 -51.33 25.93
CA SER A 318 1.43 -51.44 26.03
C SER A 318 0.76 -50.57 24.95
N TRP A 319 -0.28 -51.11 24.30
CA TRP A 319 -1.10 -50.38 23.33
C TRP A 319 -2.21 -49.53 23.97
N THR A 320 -2.56 -49.82 25.25
CA THR A 320 -3.67 -49.14 25.95
C THR A 320 -3.23 -47.92 26.73
N VAL A 321 -2.05 -47.99 27.35
CA VAL A 321 -1.52 -46.87 28.18
C VAL A 321 -1.33 -45.56 27.38
N PRO A 322 -0.80 -45.56 26.17
CA PRO A 322 -0.67 -44.37 25.35
C PRO A 322 -1.99 -43.61 25.11
N ILE A 323 -3.11 -44.36 24.98
CA ILE A 323 -4.42 -43.77 24.76
C ILE A 323 -4.84 -42.93 26.00
N ALA A 324 -4.62 -43.46 27.19
CA ALA A 324 -4.93 -42.72 28.43
C ALA A 324 -4.08 -41.42 28.55
N VAL A 325 -2.80 -41.49 28.18
CA VAL A 325 -1.90 -40.33 28.16
C VAL A 325 -2.36 -39.28 27.13
N LEU A 326 -2.68 -39.70 25.92
CA LEU A 326 -3.15 -38.81 24.88
C LEU A 326 -4.50 -38.18 25.20
N LEU A 327 -5.39 -38.89 25.89
CA LEU A 327 -6.68 -38.33 26.37
C LEU A 327 -6.53 -37.25 27.45
N SER A 328 -5.37 -37.13 28.08
CA SER A 328 -5.09 -36.02 29.01
C SER A 328 -4.77 -34.71 28.31
N LEU A 329 -4.32 -34.72 27.06
CA LEU A 329 -3.94 -33.53 26.31
C LEU A 329 -5.09 -32.51 26.10
N PRO A 330 -6.33 -32.94 25.74
CA PRO A 330 -7.46 -32.00 25.64
C PRO A 330 -7.76 -31.27 26.96
N VAL A 331 -7.56 -31.95 28.09
CA VAL A 331 -7.77 -31.34 29.42
C VAL A 331 -6.69 -30.27 29.70
N ALA A 332 -5.45 -30.59 29.37
CA ALA A 332 -4.36 -29.64 29.51
C ALA A 332 -4.54 -28.42 28.58
N ALA A 333 -4.97 -28.65 27.31
CA ALA A 333 -5.30 -27.58 26.37
C ALA A 333 -6.46 -26.71 26.90
N LEU A 334 -7.53 -27.32 27.43
CA LEU A 334 -8.65 -26.59 28.03
C LEU A 334 -8.18 -25.71 29.19
N GLY A 335 -7.31 -26.26 30.08
CA GLY A 335 -6.72 -25.51 31.18
C GLY A 335 -5.91 -24.29 30.73
N ALA A 336 -5.14 -24.43 29.63
CA ALA A 336 -4.37 -23.33 29.06
C ALA A 336 -5.24 -22.23 28.43
N TYR A 337 -6.46 -22.57 27.96
CA TYR A 337 -7.41 -21.58 27.45
C TYR A 337 -8.25 -20.89 28.54
N LEU A 338 -8.37 -21.48 29.71
CA LEU A 338 -9.18 -20.96 30.83
C LEU A 338 -8.34 -20.14 31.81
N GLY A 339 -7.02 -20.26 31.82
CA GLY A 339 -6.07 -19.54 32.68
C GLY A 339 -5.47 -18.37 31.96
#